data_db68e99320fc2e910acf1d13ebee3b50
#
_entry.id   db68e99320fc2e910acf1d13ebee3b50
#
_cell.length_a   1.000
_cell.length_b   1.000
_cell.length_c   1.000
_cell.angle_alpha   90.00
_cell.angle_beta   90.00
_cell.angle_gamma   90.00
#
_symmetry.space_group_name_H-M   'P 1'
#
loop_
_entity.id
_entity.type
_entity.pdbx_description
1 polymer ?
#
loop_
_entity_poly.entity_id
_entity_poly.type
_entity_poly.pdbx_seq_one_letter_code
_entity_poly.pdbx_strand_id
1 'polypeptide(L)'
;AVKTKKIMLGFGILELPLHNPVRVAIQTALLDNLSQGRLVVGTGRGSNYNAYEYVGFGTTTGLGAAQLDEAEELLVKAWTEDNVTFKGQFFDVSFPSVRPRPYQKPHPPLARACTSDASLVEMAKIGRPVLIRGNSINATGEKIKLYRDTMSAAGFSEEDVEKSLDQLWVWREMHIAETNDEAMNDFLPAHYKAYEHLEGVRAKWNPPEMDISIQRAPLGPSDYVEAPNPDISESMVGSYKRVAEQVALMRDAGVRNLMLTNRGLVSTEKTKKSLTLLSEKIMPSFH
;
A
#
# COMPACT_ATOMS: atom_id res chain seq x y z
N ALA A 1 -8.21 12.80 -10.75
CA ALA A 1 -7.81 14.22 -10.55
C ALA A 1 -8.96 15.18 -10.90
N VAL A 2 -9.50 15.12 -12.13
CA VAL A 2 -10.46 16.15 -12.65
C VAL A 2 -11.81 16.14 -11.94
N LYS A 3 -12.29 14.99 -11.46
CA LYS A 3 -13.60 14.83 -10.83
C LYS A 3 -13.67 15.28 -9.37
N THR A 4 -12.53 15.44 -8.73
CA THR A 4 -12.44 15.78 -7.29
C THR A 4 -11.51 16.96 -7.07
N LYS A 5 -11.65 17.64 -5.90
CA LYS A 5 -10.86 18.84 -5.57
C LYS A 5 -10.05 18.71 -4.28
N LYS A 6 -10.45 17.83 -3.37
CA LYS A 6 -9.83 17.71 -2.04
C LYS A 6 -9.17 16.34 -1.80
N ILE A 7 -9.81 15.25 -2.27
CA ILE A 7 -9.34 13.90 -2.02
C ILE A 7 -7.92 13.72 -2.57
N MET A 8 -7.06 13.14 -1.77
CA MET A 8 -5.72 12.72 -2.20
C MET A 8 -5.83 11.57 -3.20
N LEU A 9 -4.88 11.47 -4.09
CA LEU A 9 -4.76 10.41 -5.08
C LEU A 9 -3.48 9.64 -4.82
N GLY A 10 -3.53 8.33 -4.91
CA GLY A 10 -2.32 7.54 -4.63
C GLY A 10 -2.32 6.20 -5.34
N PHE A 11 -1.13 5.63 -5.42
CA PHE A 11 -0.93 4.26 -5.86
C PHE A 11 -0.63 3.38 -4.65
N GLY A 12 -1.37 2.31 -4.51
CA GLY A 12 -1.15 1.38 -3.43
C GLY A 12 -1.05 -0.07 -3.93
N ILE A 13 -0.10 -0.37 -4.81
CA ILE A 13 1.16 0.27 -5.21
C ILE A 13 1.34 0.30 -6.74
N LEU A 14 2.38 1.01 -7.21
CA LEU A 14 3.02 0.75 -8.51
C LEU A 14 4.06 -0.35 -8.32
N GLU A 15 3.94 -1.43 -9.05
CA GLU A 15 4.96 -2.49 -9.11
C GLU A 15 6.11 -2.04 -10.01
N LEU A 16 6.91 -1.12 -9.47
CA LEU A 16 7.88 -0.34 -10.23
C LEU A 16 8.90 -1.18 -11.03
N PRO A 17 9.32 -2.40 -10.59
CA PRO A 17 10.17 -3.28 -11.40
C PRO A 17 9.58 -3.67 -12.76
N LEU A 18 8.24 -3.62 -12.90
CA LEU A 18 7.53 -3.95 -14.12
C LEU A 18 7.30 -2.74 -15.03
N HIS A 19 7.88 -1.60 -14.70
CA HIS A 19 7.70 -0.34 -15.42
C HIS A 19 9.03 0.32 -15.78
N ASN A 20 9.02 1.15 -16.83
CA ASN A 20 10.14 2.05 -17.10
C ASN A 20 10.05 3.28 -16.15
N PRO A 21 11.04 3.50 -15.26
CA PRO A 21 10.96 4.55 -14.23
C PRO A 21 10.87 5.97 -14.81
N VAL A 22 11.51 6.24 -15.96
CA VAL A 22 11.43 7.56 -16.62
C VAL A 22 10.01 7.82 -17.15
N ARG A 23 9.36 6.80 -17.70
CA ARG A 23 7.96 6.92 -18.12
C ARG A 23 7.03 7.13 -16.92
N VAL A 24 7.26 6.41 -15.83
CA VAL A 24 6.52 6.60 -14.57
C VAL A 24 6.73 8.03 -14.04
N ALA A 25 7.96 8.55 -14.10
CA ALA A 25 8.24 9.92 -13.68
C ALA A 25 7.40 10.95 -14.45
N ILE A 26 7.29 10.80 -15.77
CA ILE A 26 6.49 11.70 -16.62
C ILE A 26 5.00 11.59 -16.28
N GLN A 27 4.48 10.38 -16.16
CA GLN A 27 3.05 10.13 -15.91
C GLN A 27 2.62 10.62 -14.53
N THR A 28 3.43 10.36 -13.51
CA THR A 28 3.15 10.80 -12.14
C THR A 28 3.32 12.31 -11.99
N ALA A 29 4.32 12.93 -12.63
CA ALA A 29 4.45 14.37 -12.66
C ALA A 29 3.25 15.05 -13.36
N LEU A 30 2.76 14.47 -14.46
CA LEU A 30 1.54 14.97 -15.11
C LEU A 30 0.32 14.86 -14.19
N LEU A 31 0.14 13.70 -13.54
CA LEU A 31 -0.97 13.49 -12.59
C LEU A 31 -0.87 14.43 -11.39
N ASP A 32 0.32 14.69 -10.89
CA ASP A 32 0.59 15.63 -9.80
C ASP A 32 0.16 17.06 -10.17
N ASN A 33 0.50 17.51 -11.38
CA ASN A 33 0.05 18.80 -11.92
C ASN A 33 -1.49 18.84 -12.08
N LEU A 34 -2.08 17.83 -12.70
CA LEU A 34 -3.54 17.76 -12.90
C LEU A 34 -4.32 17.70 -11.58
N SER A 35 -3.73 17.16 -10.55
CA SER A 35 -4.32 17.09 -9.21
C SER A 35 -3.99 18.29 -8.34
N GLN A 36 -3.09 19.17 -8.78
CA GLN A 36 -2.60 20.31 -8.00
C GLN A 36 -1.96 19.88 -6.67
N GLY A 37 -1.06 18.90 -6.72
CA GLY A 37 -0.29 18.45 -5.56
C GLY A 37 -1.02 17.48 -4.62
N ARG A 38 -2.07 16.81 -5.09
CA ARG A 38 -2.78 15.79 -4.28
C ARG A 38 -2.28 14.37 -4.52
N LEU A 39 -1.16 14.19 -5.22
CA LEU A 39 -0.62 12.86 -5.54
C LEU A 39 0.32 12.37 -4.43
N VAL A 40 0.18 11.08 -4.09
CA VAL A 40 1.14 10.27 -3.34
C VAL A 40 1.53 9.06 -4.19
N VAL A 41 2.80 8.78 -4.32
CA VAL A 41 3.29 7.65 -5.13
C VAL A 41 3.74 6.53 -4.21
N GLY A 42 2.92 5.48 -4.13
CA GLY A 42 3.29 4.25 -3.45
C GLY A 42 3.94 3.27 -4.41
N THR A 43 5.10 2.76 -4.07
CA THR A 43 5.88 1.80 -4.86
C THR A 43 6.07 0.48 -4.13
N GLY A 44 6.38 -0.55 -4.87
CA GLY A 44 6.71 -1.86 -4.34
C GLY A 44 7.17 -2.79 -5.45
N ARG A 45 7.70 -3.94 -5.05
CA ARG A 45 8.15 -4.96 -6.00
C ARG A 45 7.03 -5.83 -6.54
N GLY A 46 5.82 -5.76 -5.98
CA GLY A 46 4.76 -6.74 -6.24
C GLY A 46 4.90 -8.01 -5.39
N SER A 47 4.09 -9.00 -5.71
CA SER A 47 4.05 -10.27 -4.98
C SER A 47 5.07 -11.26 -5.51
N ASN A 48 5.89 -11.84 -4.64
CA ASN A 48 6.78 -12.95 -5.00
C ASN A 48 6.01 -14.19 -5.49
N TYR A 49 4.74 -14.30 -5.17
CA TYR A 49 3.89 -15.42 -5.56
C TYR A 49 3.29 -15.26 -6.96
N ASN A 50 3.47 -14.12 -7.61
CA ASN A 50 2.93 -13.82 -8.92
C ASN A 50 4.07 -13.78 -9.97
N ALA A 51 4.86 -14.84 -10.06
CA ALA A 51 6.00 -14.88 -11.00
C ALA A 51 5.58 -14.69 -12.46
N TYR A 52 4.36 -15.09 -12.81
CA TYR A 52 3.80 -14.88 -14.15
C TYR A 52 3.73 -13.40 -14.57
N GLU A 53 3.57 -12.48 -13.62
CA GLU A 53 3.59 -11.04 -13.90
C GLU A 53 4.98 -10.60 -14.36
N TYR A 54 6.02 -11.08 -13.70
CA TYR A 54 7.42 -10.74 -14.02
C TYR A 54 7.88 -11.31 -15.38
N VAL A 55 7.52 -12.54 -15.68
CA VAL A 55 7.88 -13.20 -16.96
C VAL A 55 7.38 -12.40 -18.15
N GLY A 56 6.17 -11.85 -18.07
CA GLY A 56 5.59 -11.00 -19.12
C GLY A 56 6.37 -9.71 -19.41
N PHE A 57 7.21 -9.29 -18.47
CA PHE A 57 8.07 -8.09 -18.60
C PHE A 57 9.57 -8.43 -18.74
N GLY A 58 9.90 -9.70 -18.99
CA GLY A 58 11.29 -10.13 -19.22
C GLY A 58 12.18 -10.09 -17.99
N THR A 59 11.61 -10.21 -16.80
CA THR A 59 12.34 -10.20 -15.53
C THR A 59 11.84 -11.33 -14.61
N THR A 60 12.35 -11.41 -13.41
CA THR A 60 12.01 -12.45 -12.42
C THR A 60 11.76 -11.85 -11.05
N THR A 61 11.01 -12.55 -10.21
CA THR A 61 10.74 -12.15 -8.83
C THR A 61 12.04 -12.02 -7.99
N GLY A 62 13.07 -12.82 -8.32
CA GLY A 62 14.37 -12.76 -7.64
C GLY A 62 15.13 -11.45 -7.86
N LEU A 63 14.91 -10.80 -8.99
CA LEU A 63 15.51 -9.49 -9.31
C LEU A 63 14.67 -8.31 -8.81
N GLY A 64 13.42 -8.55 -8.46
CA GLY A 64 12.44 -7.48 -8.20
C GLY A 64 12.83 -6.50 -7.10
N ALA A 65 13.56 -6.94 -6.06
CA ALA A 65 14.01 -6.04 -5.00
C ALA A 65 15.09 -5.08 -5.51
N ALA A 66 16.13 -5.59 -6.16
CA ALA A 66 17.22 -4.78 -6.70
C ALA A 66 16.74 -3.85 -7.83
N GLN A 67 15.82 -4.32 -8.68
CA GLN A 67 15.18 -3.48 -9.69
C GLN A 67 14.34 -2.36 -9.08
N LEU A 68 13.65 -2.63 -7.97
CA LEU A 68 12.86 -1.61 -7.27
C LEU A 68 13.75 -0.50 -6.72
N ASP A 69 14.87 -0.86 -6.08
CA ASP A 69 15.80 0.11 -5.50
C ASP A 69 16.39 1.03 -6.57
N GLU A 70 16.89 0.45 -7.65
CA GLU A 70 17.45 1.21 -8.77
C GLU A 70 16.40 2.05 -9.50
N ALA A 71 15.19 1.51 -9.69
CA ALA A 71 14.09 2.21 -10.32
C ALA A 71 13.60 3.41 -9.49
N GLU A 72 13.56 3.31 -8.15
CA GLU A 72 13.20 4.43 -7.28
C GLU A 72 14.27 5.53 -7.29
N GLU A 73 15.56 5.16 -7.31
CA GLU A 73 16.62 6.14 -7.43
C GLU A 73 16.49 6.92 -8.74
N LEU A 74 16.34 6.21 -9.87
CA LEU A 74 16.14 6.84 -11.17
C LEU A 74 14.86 7.68 -11.24
N LEU A 75 13.79 7.23 -10.61
CA LEU A 75 12.52 7.95 -10.53
C LEU A 75 12.69 9.30 -9.81
N VAL A 76 13.37 9.33 -8.68
CA VAL A 76 13.65 10.56 -7.92
C VAL A 76 14.53 11.49 -8.72
N LYS A 77 15.64 11.00 -9.32
CA LYS A 77 16.51 11.80 -10.19
C LYS A 77 15.74 12.40 -11.37
N ALA A 78 14.89 11.61 -12.02
CA ALA A 78 14.07 12.08 -13.13
C ALA A 78 13.12 13.22 -12.72
N TRP A 79 12.58 13.20 -11.52
CA TRP A 79 11.71 14.27 -11.01
C TRP A 79 12.45 15.54 -10.62
N THR A 80 13.69 15.43 -10.13
CA THR A 80 14.39 16.52 -9.45
C THR A 80 15.56 17.12 -10.23
N GLU A 81 16.21 16.35 -11.08
CA GLU A 81 17.45 16.76 -11.74
C GLU A 81 17.23 17.14 -13.22
N ASP A 82 18.12 17.99 -13.75
CA ASP A 82 18.31 18.23 -15.16
C ASP A 82 19.58 17.52 -15.65
N ASN A 83 19.63 17.17 -16.95
CA ASN A 83 20.75 16.47 -17.57
C ASN A 83 21.07 15.14 -16.84
N VAL A 84 20.02 14.35 -16.58
CA VAL A 84 20.16 13.07 -15.90
C VAL A 84 20.99 12.12 -16.74
N THR A 85 22.08 11.60 -16.17
CA THR A 85 22.80 10.44 -16.66
C THR A 85 22.80 9.41 -15.55
N PHE A 86 22.22 8.25 -15.83
CA PHE A 86 22.07 7.16 -14.87
C PHE A 86 22.61 5.88 -15.50
N LYS A 87 23.55 5.25 -14.83
CA LYS A 87 24.15 3.98 -15.25
C LYS A 87 24.10 2.99 -14.11
N GLY A 88 23.08 2.15 -14.12
CA GLY A 88 22.85 1.10 -13.14
C GLY A 88 23.03 -0.29 -13.71
N GLN A 89 22.56 -1.27 -12.96
CA GLN A 89 22.53 -2.67 -13.40
C GLN A 89 21.38 -2.94 -14.38
N PHE A 90 20.24 -2.28 -14.19
CA PHE A 90 19.00 -2.50 -14.92
C PHE A 90 18.64 -1.36 -15.87
N PHE A 91 19.11 -0.16 -15.57
CA PHE A 91 18.80 1.03 -16.36
C PHE A 91 20.09 1.77 -16.74
N ASP A 92 20.24 2.05 -18.04
CA ASP A 92 21.31 2.89 -18.60
C ASP A 92 20.63 3.93 -19.49
N VAL A 93 20.53 5.18 -18.99
CA VAL A 93 19.77 6.24 -19.65
C VAL A 93 20.45 7.59 -19.50
N SER A 94 20.26 8.44 -20.52
CA SER A 94 20.67 9.84 -20.47
C SER A 94 19.61 10.70 -21.15
N PHE A 95 19.15 11.75 -20.46
CA PHE A 95 18.12 12.65 -20.97
C PHE A 95 18.20 14.03 -20.29
N PRO A 96 17.74 15.13 -20.97
CA PRO A 96 17.88 16.47 -20.42
C PRO A 96 16.98 16.72 -19.20
N SER A 97 15.73 16.30 -19.25
CA SER A 97 14.79 16.42 -18.12
C SER A 97 13.43 15.83 -18.49
N VAL A 98 12.64 15.43 -17.50
CA VAL A 98 11.23 15.08 -17.72
C VAL A 98 10.35 16.33 -17.78
N ARG A 99 9.29 16.27 -18.57
CA ARG A 99 8.25 17.30 -18.69
C ARG A 99 6.86 16.67 -18.66
N PRO A 100 5.88 17.23 -17.88
CA PRO A 100 6.08 18.35 -16.95
C PRO A 100 6.97 17.96 -15.76
N ARG A 101 7.50 18.95 -15.04
CA ARG A 101 8.07 18.74 -13.71
C ARG A 101 6.95 18.51 -12.70
N PRO A 102 7.17 17.78 -11.59
CA PRO A 102 6.20 17.67 -10.53
C PRO A 102 5.72 19.03 -10.00
N TYR A 103 4.44 19.10 -9.65
CA TYR A 103 3.85 20.25 -8.98
C TYR A 103 4.39 20.40 -7.56
N GLN A 104 4.43 19.30 -6.81
CA GLN A 104 5.00 19.24 -5.47
C GLN A 104 6.53 19.33 -5.49
N LYS A 105 7.12 19.93 -4.45
CA LYS A 105 8.57 20.12 -4.34
C LYS A 105 9.12 19.43 -3.10
N PRO A 106 10.23 18.71 -3.23
CA PRO A 106 11.02 18.46 -4.44
C PRO A 106 10.34 17.54 -5.45
N HIS A 107 9.43 16.67 -5.00
CA HIS A 107 8.63 15.72 -5.78
C HIS A 107 7.39 15.27 -4.97
N PRO A 108 6.41 14.57 -5.55
CA PRO A 108 5.32 13.96 -4.81
C PRO A 108 5.85 13.03 -3.71
N PRO A 109 5.17 12.92 -2.56
CA PRO A 109 5.54 11.93 -1.55
C PRO A 109 5.70 10.55 -2.18
N LEU A 110 6.85 9.90 -1.88
CA LEU A 110 7.20 8.57 -2.36
C LEU A 110 7.22 7.62 -1.18
N ALA A 111 6.26 6.70 -1.13
CA ALA A 111 6.12 5.71 -0.06
C ALA A 111 6.42 4.31 -0.58
N ARG A 112 7.19 3.51 0.17
CA ARG A 112 7.49 2.12 -0.19
C ARG A 112 6.63 1.13 0.59
N ALA A 113 6.07 0.14 -0.10
CA ALA A 113 5.39 -0.97 0.56
C ALA A 113 6.40 -1.88 1.29
N CYS A 114 6.24 -1.97 2.59
CA CYS A 114 7.08 -2.80 3.47
C CYS A 114 6.24 -3.91 4.11
N THR A 115 6.61 -5.16 3.85
CA THR A 115 5.94 -6.34 4.43
C THR A 115 6.74 -6.96 5.58
N SER A 116 8.08 -6.79 5.60
CA SER A 116 8.97 -7.28 6.65
C SER A 116 9.53 -6.14 7.50
N ASP A 117 9.94 -6.46 8.73
CA ASP A 117 10.60 -5.50 9.62
C ASP A 117 11.94 -5.04 9.05
N ALA A 118 12.67 -5.91 8.34
CA ALA A 118 13.91 -5.54 7.67
C ALA A 118 13.70 -4.42 6.65
N SER A 119 12.70 -4.55 5.76
CA SER A 119 12.38 -3.51 4.79
C SER A 119 11.88 -2.22 5.43
N LEU A 120 11.16 -2.34 6.55
CA LEU A 120 10.70 -1.20 7.34
C LEU A 120 11.88 -0.41 7.93
N VAL A 121 12.84 -1.12 8.52
CA VAL A 121 14.08 -0.55 9.09
C VAL A 121 14.92 0.15 8.02
N GLU A 122 15.06 -0.46 6.83
CA GLU A 122 15.79 0.15 5.72
C GLU A 122 15.16 1.48 5.31
N MET A 123 13.86 1.54 5.17
CA MET A 123 13.16 2.78 4.79
C MET A 123 13.21 3.83 5.91
N ALA A 124 13.09 3.43 7.16
CA ALA A 124 13.21 4.31 8.31
C ALA A 124 14.60 4.98 8.39
N LYS A 125 15.67 4.24 8.10
CA LYS A 125 17.05 4.77 8.10
C LYS A 125 17.28 5.91 7.10
N ILE A 126 16.48 5.97 6.03
CA ILE A 126 16.57 7.03 5.01
C ILE A 126 15.39 8.01 5.08
N GLY A 127 14.55 7.94 6.12
CA GLY A 127 13.40 8.82 6.32
C GLY A 127 12.31 8.68 5.27
N ARG A 128 12.21 7.52 4.59
CA ARG A 128 11.22 7.30 3.54
C ARG A 128 9.90 6.82 4.11
N PRO A 129 8.76 7.46 3.79
CA PRO A 129 7.44 7.00 4.17
C PRO A 129 7.14 5.58 3.66
N VAL A 130 6.30 4.86 4.40
CA VAL A 130 6.01 3.46 4.11
C VAL A 130 4.52 3.17 4.06
N LEU A 131 4.19 2.16 3.24
CA LEU A 131 2.90 1.49 3.24
C LEU A 131 3.09 0.14 3.93
N ILE A 132 2.45 -0.07 5.06
CA ILE A 132 2.58 -1.32 5.82
C ILE A 132 1.28 -2.11 5.82
N ARG A 133 1.42 -3.44 5.80
CA ARG A 133 0.34 -4.33 6.17
C ARG A 133 0.54 -4.72 7.63
N GLY A 134 -0.42 -4.38 8.45
CA GLY A 134 -0.44 -4.86 9.83
C GLY A 134 -1.19 -6.17 9.93
N ASN A 135 -0.77 -7.04 10.83
CA ASN A 135 -1.47 -8.28 11.13
C ASN A 135 -2.54 -8.02 12.20
N SER A 136 -2.16 -7.84 13.45
CA SER A 136 -3.04 -7.33 14.51
C SER A 136 -2.84 -5.83 14.74
N ILE A 137 -3.70 -5.22 15.52
CA ILE A 137 -3.55 -3.81 15.94
C ILE A 137 -2.26 -3.64 16.74
N ASN A 138 -1.98 -4.54 17.68
CA ASN A 138 -0.75 -4.52 18.48
C ASN A 138 0.51 -4.64 17.60
N ALA A 139 0.56 -5.64 16.70
CA ALA A 139 1.68 -5.79 15.77
C ALA A 139 1.85 -4.58 14.84
N THR A 140 0.76 -3.89 14.51
CA THR A 140 0.82 -2.64 13.74
C THR A 140 1.46 -1.51 14.57
N GLY A 141 1.06 -1.38 15.84
CA GLY A 141 1.67 -0.41 16.77
C GLY A 141 3.16 -0.67 16.99
N GLU A 142 3.56 -1.93 17.13
CA GLU A 142 4.97 -2.33 17.23
C GLU A 142 5.77 -1.94 15.98
N LYS A 143 5.22 -2.11 14.80
CA LYS A 143 5.87 -1.68 13.55
C LYS A 143 5.99 -0.16 13.46
N ILE A 144 4.97 0.60 13.85
CA ILE A 144 5.03 2.06 13.88
C ILE A 144 6.10 2.53 14.88
N LYS A 145 6.16 1.89 16.05
CA LYS A 145 7.20 2.17 17.05
C LYS A 145 8.59 1.84 16.50
N LEU A 146 8.78 0.67 15.88
CA LEU A 146 10.04 0.28 15.25
C LEU A 146 10.49 1.30 14.20
N TYR A 147 9.58 1.79 13.37
CA TYR A 147 9.85 2.81 12.36
C TYR A 147 10.32 4.12 13.02
N ARG A 148 9.57 4.63 14.00
CA ARG A 148 9.90 5.83 14.78
C ARG A 148 11.29 5.71 15.43
N ASP A 149 11.50 4.64 16.20
CA ASP A 149 12.76 4.44 16.96
C ASP A 149 13.96 4.33 16.00
N THR A 150 13.78 3.70 14.85
CA THR A 150 14.83 3.58 13.83
C THR A 150 15.17 4.93 13.19
N MET A 151 14.19 5.76 12.86
CA MET A 151 14.43 7.10 12.34
C MET A 151 15.18 7.96 13.35
N SER A 152 14.74 7.95 14.62
CA SER A 152 15.40 8.68 15.70
C SER A 152 16.85 8.21 15.88
N ALA A 153 17.10 6.90 15.86
CA ALA A 153 18.44 6.35 15.95
C ALA A 153 19.32 6.69 14.73
N ALA A 154 18.72 6.92 13.57
CA ALA A 154 19.42 7.37 12.35
C ALA A 154 19.72 8.89 12.36
N GLY A 155 19.30 9.62 13.38
CA GLY A 155 19.62 11.05 13.57
C GLY A 155 18.59 12.02 12.98
N PHE A 156 17.41 11.57 12.58
CA PHE A 156 16.33 12.43 12.14
C PHE A 156 15.78 13.26 13.33
N SER A 157 15.40 14.50 13.06
CA SER A 157 14.71 15.34 14.04
C SER A 157 13.32 14.78 14.35
N GLU A 158 12.77 15.14 15.53
CA GLU A 158 11.39 14.76 15.88
C GLU A 158 10.39 15.29 14.84
N GLU A 159 10.64 16.49 14.28
CA GLU A 159 9.81 17.06 13.21
C GLU A 159 9.82 16.19 11.95
N ASP A 160 10.97 15.66 11.53
CA ASP A 160 11.09 14.79 10.36
C ASP A 160 10.42 13.44 10.62
N VAL A 161 10.56 12.90 11.85
CA VAL A 161 9.88 11.67 12.26
C VAL A 161 8.37 11.84 12.19
N GLU A 162 7.83 12.91 12.74
CA GLU A 162 6.40 13.20 12.72
C GLU A 162 5.88 13.38 11.28
N LYS A 163 6.59 14.12 10.44
CA LYS A 163 6.25 14.26 9.01
C LYS A 163 6.21 12.91 8.28
N SER A 164 7.14 12.02 8.58
CA SER A 164 7.16 10.68 7.98
C SER A 164 6.02 9.80 8.47
N LEU A 165 5.67 9.90 9.75
CA LEU A 165 4.51 9.20 10.32
C LEU A 165 3.19 9.73 9.76
N ASP A 166 3.07 11.02 9.44
CA ASP A 166 1.91 11.59 8.75
C ASP A 166 1.75 11.07 7.31
N GLN A 167 2.78 10.45 6.76
CA GLN A 167 2.78 9.83 5.43
C GLN A 167 2.89 8.30 5.48
N LEU A 168 2.80 7.69 6.67
CA LEU A 168 2.76 6.25 6.85
C LEU A 168 1.30 5.78 6.73
N TRP A 169 1.08 4.77 5.90
CA TRP A 169 -0.25 4.23 5.63
C TRP A 169 -0.32 2.77 6.03
N VAL A 170 -1.41 2.40 6.68
CA VAL A 170 -1.69 1.01 7.07
C VAL A 170 -2.80 0.45 6.19
N TRP A 171 -2.47 -0.62 5.45
CA TRP A 171 -3.42 -1.29 4.58
C TRP A 171 -4.34 -2.24 5.36
N ARG A 172 -5.64 -2.17 5.09
CA ARG A 172 -6.67 -3.05 5.64
C ARG A 172 -7.74 -3.41 4.60
N GLU A 173 -8.19 -4.66 4.64
CA GLU A 173 -9.46 -5.01 3.99
C GLU A 173 -10.62 -4.49 4.83
N MET A 174 -11.67 -3.99 4.16
CA MET A 174 -12.82 -3.40 4.84
C MET A 174 -14.13 -3.80 4.16
N HIS A 175 -15.10 -4.19 4.98
CA HIS A 175 -16.50 -4.23 4.58
C HIS A 175 -17.39 -3.92 5.79
N ILE A 176 -18.27 -2.92 5.66
CA ILE A 176 -19.14 -2.42 6.73
C ILE A 176 -20.59 -2.63 6.33
N ALA A 177 -21.39 -3.17 7.25
CA ALA A 177 -22.84 -3.30 7.12
C ALA A 177 -23.54 -2.82 8.39
N GLU A 178 -24.87 -2.96 8.46
CA GLU A 178 -25.62 -2.59 9.67
C GLU A 178 -25.36 -3.56 10.83
N THR A 179 -25.15 -4.84 10.52
CA THR A 179 -24.85 -5.88 11.51
C THR A 179 -23.55 -6.63 11.16
N ASN A 180 -22.96 -7.29 12.15
CA ASN A 180 -21.78 -8.14 11.92
C ASN A 180 -22.11 -9.30 10.98
N ASP A 181 -23.26 -9.96 11.17
CA ASP A 181 -23.68 -11.09 10.34
C ASP A 181 -23.89 -10.68 8.88
N GLU A 182 -24.53 -9.53 8.63
CA GLU A 182 -24.67 -8.99 7.26
C GLU A 182 -23.31 -8.76 6.63
N ALA A 183 -22.40 -8.10 7.35
CA ALA A 183 -21.04 -7.82 6.83
C ALA A 183 -20.29 -9.11 6.50
N MET A 184 -20.36 -10.11 7.35
CA MET A 184 -19.68 -11.40 7.16
C MET A 184 -20.29 -12.20 6.00
N ASN A 185 -21.62 -12.24 5.92
CA ASN A 185 -22.32 -12.92 4.82
C ASN A 185 -22.04 -12.29 3.46
N ASP A 186 -21.77 -10.98 3.43
CA ASP A 186 -21.38 -10.28 2.20
C ASP A 186 -19.92 -10.51 1.84
N PHE A 187 -19.03 -10.45 2.83
CA PHE A 187 -17.58 -10.43 2.60
C PHE A 187 -16.99 -11.81 2.37
N LEU A 188 -17.31 -12.80 3.23
CA LEU A 188 -16.64 -14.11 3.19
C LEU A 188 -16.79 -14.84 1.86
N PRO A 189 -18.00 -14.99 1.28
CA PRO A 189 -18.14 -15.69 -0.01
C PRO A 189 -17.35 -15.01 -1.13
N ALA A 190 -17.31 -13.68 -1.15
CA ALA A 190 -16.58 -12.91 -2.12
C ALA A 190 -15.07 -13.07 -1.92
N HIS A 191 -14.60 -13.02 -0.67
CA HIS A 191 -13.20 -13.21 -0.30
C HIS A 191 -12.69 -14.60 -0.73
N TYR A 192 -13.40 -15.68 -0.37
CA TYR A 192 -13.02 -17.03 -0.76
C TYR A 192 -12.98 -17.22 -2.29
N LYS A 193 -13.97 -16.71 -3.00
CA LYS A 193 -14.01 -16.80 -4.45
C LYS A 193 -12.82 -16.09 -5.12
N ALA A 194 -12.44 -14.93 -4.60
CA ALA A 194 -11.29 -14.20 -5.13
C ALA A 194 -9.96 -14.90 -4.79
N TYR A 195 -9.87 -15.49 -3.61
CA TYR A 195 -8.71 -16.27 -3.21
C TYR A 195 -8.53 -17.51 -4.10
N GLU A 196 -9.61 -18.30 -4.28
CA GLU A 196 -9.63 -19.46 -5.18
C GLU A 196 -9.24 -19.09 -6.61
N HIS A 197 -9.77 -17.96 -7.11
CA HIS A 197 -9.39 -17.46 -8.43
C HIS A 197 -7.89 -17.15 -8.51
N LEU A 198 -7.34 -16.46 -7.52
CA LEU A 198 -5.92 -16.10 -7.49
C LEU A 198 -5.02 -17.33 -7.42
N GLU A 199 -5.38 -18.33 -6.61
CA GLU A 199 -4.65 -19.61 -6.55
C GLU A 199 -4.71 -20.35 -7.90
N GLY A 200 -5.87 -20.39 -8.55
CA GLY A 200 -6.02 -20.99 -9.87
C GLY A 200 -5.16 -20.28 -10.94
N VAL A 201 -5.08 -18.96 -10.89
CA VAL A 201 -4.21 -18.17 -11.78
C VAL A 201 -2.73 -18.50 -11.54
N ARG A 202 -2.30 -18.52 -10.28
CA ARG A 202 -0.91 -18.86 -9.90
C ARG A 202 -0.53 -20.27 -10.30
N ALA A 203 -1.39 -21.25 -10.02
CA ALA A 203 -1.17 -22.64 -10.39
C ALA A 203 -1.06 -22.84 -11.91
N LYS A 204 -1.78 -22.04 -12.69
CA LYS A 204 -1.80 -22.13 -14.15
C LYS A 204 -0.64 -21.41 -14.82
N TRP A 205 -0.21 -20.28 -14.30
CA TRP A 205 0.65 -19.35 -15.03
C TRP A 205 2.04 -19.15 -14.43
N ASN A 206 2.24 -19.49 -13.16
CA ASN A 206 3.58 -19.48 -12.57
C ASN A 206 4.47 -20.56 -13.22
N PRO A 207 5.80 -20.37 -13.26
CA PRO A 207 6.73 -21.41 -13.64
C PRO A 207 6.52 -22.68 -12.80
N PRO A 208 6.58 -23.89 -13.42
CA PRO A 208 6.28 -25.15 -12.72
C PRO A 208 7.17 -25.46 -11.53
N GLU A 209 8.40 -24.93 -11.52
CA GLU A 209 9.37 -25.08 -10.43
C GLU A 209 9.08 -24.18 -9.22
N MET A 210 8.11 -23.28 -9.34
CA MET A 210 7.77 -22.38 -8.23
C MET A 210 6.88 -23.10 -7.22
N ASP A 211 7.39 -23.31 -6.02
CA ASP A 211 6.60 -23.85 -4.91
C ASP A 211 5.61 -22.79 -4.41
N ILE A 212 4.33 -23.00 -4.68
CA ILE A 212 3.24 -22.16 -4.23
C ILE A 212 2.63 -22.63 -2.89
N SER A 213 3.13 -23.76 -2.34
CA SER A 213 2.59 -24.36 -1.11
C SER A 213 2.85 -23.51 0.15
N ILE A 214 3.78 -22.56 0.08
CA ILE A 214 4.10 -21.62 1.17
C ILE A 214 3.07 -20.47 1.24
N GLN A 215 2.07 -20.46 0.38
CA GLN A 215 1.03 -19.44 0.44
C GLN A 215 0.24 -19.59 1.74
N ARG A 216 0.06 -18.45 2.40
CA ARG A 216 -0.77 -18.40 3.61
C ARG A 216 -2.17 -18.87 3.26
N ALA A 217 -2.65 -19.87 3.98
CA ALA A 217 -4.05 -20.29 3.84
C ALA A 217 -4.98 -19.08 4.00
N PRO A 218 -6.10 -19.03 3.28
CA PRO A 218 -7.08 -17.99 3.51
C PRO A 218 -7.49 -18.01 4.98
N LEU A 219 -7.71 -16.84 5.55
CA LEU A 219 -8.23 -16.74 6.90
C LEU A 219 -9.57 -17.50 6.93
N GLY A 220 -9.73 -18.39 7.91
CA GLY A 220 -10.97 -19.14 8.09
C GLY A 220 -12.09 -18.22 8.60
N PRO A 221 -13.37 -18.69 8.57
CA PRO A 221 -14.48 -17.93 9.15
C PRO A 221 -14.24 -17.52 10.61
N SER A 222 -13.59 -18.37 11.41
CA SER A 222 -13.19 -18.10 12.79
C SER A 222 -12.26 -16.90 12.94
N ASP A 223 -11.39 -16.65 11.97
CA ASP A 223 -10.45 -15.53 12.02
C ASP A 223 -11.13 -14.17 11.89
N TYR A 224 -12.34 -14.15 11.33
CA TYR A 224 -13.13 -12.93 11.15
C TYR A 224 -14.30 -12.80 12.14
N VAL A 225 -14.97 -13.91 12.49
CA VAL A 225 -16.24 -13.90 13.25
C VAL A 225 -16.01 -14.17 14.73
N GLU A 226 -15.19 -15.15 15.03
CA GLU A 226 -15.02 -15.68 16.39
C GLU A 226 -13.87 -15.04 17.14
N ALA A 227 -13.12 -14.09 16.52
CA ALA A 227 -12.15 -13.33 17.25
C ALA A 227 -12.88 -12.48 18.31
N PRO A 228 -12.93 -12.91 19.56
CA PRO A 228 -13.66 -12.20 20.62
C PRO A 228 -13.01 -10.82 20.91
N ASN A 229 -11.84 -10.59 20.33
CA ASN A 229 -11.08 -9.37 20.49
C ASN A 229 -10.87 -8.71 19.11
N PRO A 230 -11.35 -7.49 18.88
CA PRO A 230 -11.09 -6.71 17.66
C PRO A 230 -9.60 -6.53 17.36
N ASP A 231 -8.71 -6.68 18.35
CA ASP A 231 -7.25 -6.61 18.19
C ASP A 231 -6.66 -7.71 17.30
N ILE A 232 -7.34 -8.83 17.12
CA ILE A 232 -6.81 -10.00 16.40
C ILE A 232 -7.21 -9.98 14.92
N SER A 233 -8.24 -9.24 14.55
CA SER A 233 -8.75 -9.19 13.18
C SER A 233 -7.82 -8.41 12.25
N GLU A 234 -7.27 -9.07 11.24
CA GLU A 234 -6.50 -8.41 10.17
C GLU A 234 -7.39 -7.55 9.26
N SER A 235 -8.70 -7.74 9.29
CA SER A 235 -9.67 -7.08 8.42
C SER A 235 -10.70 -6.30 9.22
N MET A 236 -11.11 -5.16 8.66
CA MET A 236 -12.14 -4.29 9.23
C MET A 236 -13.50 -4.68 8.65
N VAL A 237 -14.01 -5.84 9.08
CA VAL A 237 -15.29 -6.41 8.61
C VAL A 237 -16.25 -6.53 9.77
N GLY A 238 -17.43 -5.93 9.62
CA GLY A 238 -18.46 -5.96 10.66
C GLY A 238 -19.46 -4.82 10.60
N SER A 239 -20.21 -4.65 11.67
CA SER A 239 -21.08 -3.49 11.84
C SER A 239 -20.28 -2.20 11.94
N TYR A 240 -20.88 -1.06 11.60
CA TYR A 240 -20.21 0.23 11.74
C TYR A 240 -19.73 0.51 13.17
N LYS A 241 -20.40 -0.03 14.20
CA LYS A 241 -19.97 0.09 15.60
C LYS A 241 -18.66 -0.66 15.85
N ARG A 242 -18.58 -1.94 15.43
CA ARG A 242 -17.36 -2.75 15.54
C ARG A 242 -16.18 -2.12 14.78
N VAL A 243 -16.43 -1.66 13.57
CA VAL A 243 -15.37 -1.03 12.77
C VAL A 243 -14.90 0.31 13.38
N ALA A 244 -15.82 1.09 13.96
CA ALA A 244 -15.45 2.30 14.70
C ALA A 244 -14.54 2.00 15.91
N GLU A 245 -14.83 0.94 16.66
CA GLU A 245 -13.96 0.47 17.75
C GLU A 245 -12.58 0.07 17.25
N GLN A 246 -12.50 -0.66 16.13
CA GLN A 246 -11.21 -1.01 15.51
C GLN A 246 -10.42 0.23 15.06
N VAL A 247 -11.07 1.23 14.48
CA VAL A 247 -10.42 2.50 14.10
C VAL A 247 -9.89 3.24 15.33
N ALA A 248 -10.65 3.27 16.42
CA ALA A 248 -10.21 3.89 17.68
C ALA A 248 -8.96 3.19 18.23
N LEU A 249 -8.96 1.86 18.30
CA LEU A 249 -7.81 1.07 18.74
C LEU A 249 -6.58 1.27 17.83
N MET A 250 -6.77 1.36 16.52
CA MET A 250 -5.68 1.65 15.59
C MET A 250 -5.11 3.05 15.80
N ARG A 251 -5.96 4.07 15.99
CA ARG A 251 -5.51 5.42 16.34
C ARG A 251 -4.67 5.41 17.63
N ASP A 252 -5.15 4.70 18.66
CA ASP A 252 -4.47 4.62 19.96
C ASP A 252 -3.13 3.84 19.86
N ALA A 253 -3.01 2.93 18.89
CA ALA A 253 -1.77 2.25 18.49
C ALA A 253 -0.83 3.12 17.61
N GLY A 254 -1.21 4.37 17.31
CA GLY A 254 -0.39 5.32 16.54
C GLY A 254 -0.64 5.35 15.05
N VAL A 255 -1.66 4.64 14.54
CA VAL A 255 -2.05 4.69 13.12
C VAL A 255 -2.70 6.05 12.82
N ARG A 256 -2.15 6.77 11.83
CA ARG A 256 -2.68 8.07 11.38
C ARG A 256 -3.45 7.97 10.08
N ASN A 257 -3.04 7.05 9.20
CA ASN A 257 -3.67 6.88 7.90
C ASN A 257 -4.01 5.42 7.63
N LEU A 258 -5.23 5.18 7.17
CA LEU A 258 -5.71 3.88 6.74
C LEU A 258 -5.89 3.87 5.22
N MET A 259 -5.36 2.84 4.58
CA MET A 259 -5.62 2.52 3.19
C MET A 259 -6.59 1.35 3.15
N LEU A 260 -7.87 1.64 2.89
CA LEU A 260 -8.96 0.69 2.94
C LEU A 260 -9.25 0.12 1.56
N THR A 261 -9.44 -1.19 1.48
CA THR A 261 -9.76 -1.88 0.24
C THR A 261 -10.75 -3.01 0.45
N ASN A 262 -11.56 -3.29 -0.58
CA ASN A 262 -12.33 -4.53 -0.68
C ASN A 262 -11.92 -5.35 -1.91
N ARG A 263 -10.92 -4.88 -2.68
CA ARG A 263 -10.41 -5.48 -3.92
C ARG A 263 -11.47 -5.85 -4.95
N GLY A 264 -12.63 -5.22 -4.92
CA GLY A 264 -13.75 -5.55 -5.80
C GLY A 264 -14.43 -6.91 -5.52
N LEU A 265 -14.20 -7.49 -4.36
CA LEU A 265 -14.70 -8.81 -3.97
C LEU A 265 -16.20 -8.80 -3.69
N VAL A 266 -16.68 -7.73 -3.12
CA VAL A 266 -18.11 -7.50 -2.83
C VAL A 266 -18.74 -6.69 -3.96
N SER A 267 -20.05 -6.85 -4.21
CA SER A 267 -20.73 -6.12 -5.28
C SER A 267 -20.60 -4.59 -5.12
N THR A 268 -20.64 -3.89 -6.25
CA THR A 268 -20.56 -2.41 -6.26
C THR A 268 -21.61 -1.75 -5.39
N GLU A 269 -22.82 -2.29 -5.34
CA GLU A 269 -23.91 -1.75 -4.53
C GLU A 269 -23.59 -1.86 -3.03
N LYS A 270 -23.20 -3.03 -2.56
CA LYS A 270 -22.81 -3.28 -1.18
C LYS A 270 -21.56 -2.50 -0.80
N THR A 271 -20.59 -2.37 -1.70
CA THR A 271 -19.40 -1.54 -1.51
C THR A 271 -19.78 -0.06 -1.31
N LYS A 272 -20.69 0.49 -2.11
CA LYS A 272 -21.18 1.86 -1.93
C LYS A 272 -21.87 2.04 -0.58
N LYS A 273 -22.73 1.10 -0.17
CA LYS A 273 -23.37 1.11 1.15
C LYS A 273 -22.35 1.11 2.28
N SER A 274 -21.33 0.25 2.18
CA SER A 274 -20.22 0.17 3.14
C SER A 274 -19.45 1.50 3.24
N LEU A 275 -19.13 2.14 2.11
CA LEU A 275 -18.46 3.45 2.08
C LEU A 275 -19.35 4.58 2.63
N THR A 276 -20.68 4.50 2.43
CA THR A 276 -21.63 5.44 3.02
C THR A 276 -21.64 5.32 4.54
N LEU A 277 -21.70 4.08 5.08
CA LEU A 277 -21.61 3.84 6.51
C LEU A 277 -20.27 4.34 7.10
N LEU A 278 -19.17 4.12 6.40
CA LEU A 278 -17.88 4.67 6.80
C LEU A 278 -17.93 6.20 6.91
N SER A 279 -18.40 6.88 5.87
CA SER A 279 -18.39 8.34 5.79
C SER A 279 -19.38 9.01 6.74
N GLU A 280 -20.54 8.41 6.99
CA GLU A 280 -21.61 9.03 7.79
C GLU A 280 -21.58 8.61 9.27
N LYS A 281 -21.13 7.38 9.58
CA LYS A 281 -21.22 6.82 10.93
C LYS A 281 -19.88 6.70 11.64
N ILE A 282 -18.76 6.64 10.91
CA ILE A 282 -17.44 6.40 11.49
C ILE A 282 -16.55 7.65 11.36
N MET A 283 -16.32 8.13 10.15
CA MET A 283 -15.39 9.25 9.91
C MET A 283 -15.67 10.50 10.77
N PRO A 284 -16.92 10.91 11.05
CA PRO A 284 -17.16 12.11 11.86
C PRO A 284 -16.58 12.04 13.28
N SER A 285 -16.30 10.86 13.81
CA SER A 285 -15.73 10.65 15.15
C SER A 285 -14.19 10.70 15.17
N PHE A 286 -13.54 10.84 14.00
CA PHE A 286 -12.10 10.76 13.86
C PHE A 286 -11.48 11.94 13.11
N HIS A 287 -12.16 13.07 13.06
CA HIS A 287 -11.72 14.34 12.49
C HIS A 287 -11.28 15.33 13.55
#